data_bb2862b39fccf3e1c4d280fb7d771b81
#
_entry.id   bb2862b39fccf3e1c4d280fb7d771b81
#
_cell.length_a   1.000
_cell.length_b   1.000
_cell.length_c   1.000
_cell.angle_alpha   90.00
_cell.angle_beta   90.00
_cell.angle_gamma   90.00
#
_symmetry.space_group_name_H-M   'P 1'
#
loop_
_entity.id
_entity.type
_entity.pdbx_description
1 polymer ?
#
loop_
_entity_poly.entity_id
_entity_poly.type
_entity_poly.pdbx_seq_one_letter_code
_entity_poly.pdbx_strand_id
1 'polypeptide(L)'
;HKITHFGGAPIILNMLANTPKEEQIKLNHKVYVLTAAAPPPSIIFKKMKELGFEVMHVYGLTETYGHILQCAWNSAWDELNEDEKADISSRQGVRYPNTEDVKVMNPENMKTVPNDGKTIGEIMIRGNVVMKGYFKDKDATKKSMKDGWFHSGDLAVMHPNGYIQIKDRSKDIIISGGENISSIEIENT
;
A
#
# COMPACT_ATOMS: atom_id res chain seq x y z
N HIS A 1 17.67 -23.38 -9.32
CA HIS A 1 18.16 -22.42 -8.32
C HIS A 1 17.16 -22.36 -7.15
N LYS A 2 17.67 -22.32 -5.92
CA LYS A 2 16.84 -22.11 -4.73
C LYS A 2 16.63 -20.62 -4.52
N ILE A 3 15.70 -20.01 -5.26
CA ILE A 3 15.32 -18.61 -5.09
C ILE A 3 14.56 -18.49 -3.79
N THR A 4 14.95 -17.56 -2.93
CA THR A 4 14.32 -17.30 -1.63
C THR A 4 13.63 -15.94 -1.56
N HIS A 5 13.95 -15.00 -2.45
CA HIS A 5 13.39 -13.67 -2.48
C HIS A 5 13.21 -13.19 -3.92
N PHE A 6 12.10 -12.51 -4.21
CA PHE A 6 11.94 -11.74 -5.45
C PHE A 6 10.99 -10.56 -5.24
N GLY A 7 11.03 -9.59 -6.15
CA GLY A 7 10.08 -8.49 -6.24
C GLY A 7 9.18 -8.67 -7.45
N GLY A 8 7.90 -8.44 -7.31
CA GLY A 8 6.95 -8.54 -8.41
C GLY A 8 5.83 -7.52 -8.32
N ALA A 9 5.45 -6.94 -9.46
CA ALA A 9 4.23 -6.13 -9.53
C ALA A 9 2.98 -7.00 -9.29
N PRO A 10 1.84 -6.43 -8.88
CA PRO A 10 0.59 -7.16 -8.61
C PRO A 10 0.17 -8.10 -9.72
N ILE A 11 0.38 -7.73 -10.99
CA ILE A 11 0.06 -8.59 -12.12
C ILE A 11 0.85 -9.92 -12.09
N ILE A 12 2.09 -9.92 -11.63
CA ILE A 12 2.91 -11.14 -11.50
C ILE A 12 2.35 -12.04 -10.40
N LEU A 13 1.95 -11.44 -9.27
CA LEU A 13 1.31 -12.20 -8.19
C LEU A 13 -0.01 -12.81 -8.66
N ASN A 14 -0.80 -12.04 -9.42
CA ASN A 14 -2.06 -12.52 -9.97
C ASN A 14 -1.85 -13.70 -10.94
N MET A 15 -0.82 -13.62 -11.80
CA MET A 15 -0.46 -14.73 -12.70
C MET A 15 -0.07 -15.98 -11.91
N LEU A 16 0.79 -15.86 -10.89
CA LEU A 16 1.19 -16.96 -10.03
C LEU A 16 -0.01 -17.56 -9.25
N ALA A 17 -0.84 -16.70 -8.64
CA ALA A 17 -2.00 -17.11 -7.86
C ALA A 17 -3.09 -17.84 -8.68
N ASN A 18 -3.13 -17.59 -9.98
CA ASN A 18 -4.08 -18.21 -10.91
C ASN A 18 -3.44 -19.25 -11.83
N THR A 19 -2.20 -19.70 -11.55
CA THR A 19 -1.57 -20.81 -12.25
C THR A 19 -2.46 -22.07 -12.14
N PRO A 20 -2.75 -22.78 -13.24
CA PRO A 20 -3.51 -24.04 -13.20
C PRO A 20 -2.92 -25.03 -12.19
N LYS A 21 -3.78 -25.76 -11.47
CA LYS A 21 -3.35 -26.67 -10.39
C LYS A 21 -2.35 -27.72 -10.86
N GLU A 22 -2.49 -28.19 -12.08
CA GLU A 22 -1.61 -29.16 -12.74
C GLU A 22 -0.20 -28.62 -13.03
N GLU A 23 -0.05 -27.31 -13.10
CA GLU A 23 1.23 -26.62 -13.33
C GLU A 23 1.87 -26.11 -12.03
N GLN A 24 1.12 -26.16 -10.91
CA GLN A 24 1.64 -25.69 -9.63
C GLN A 24 2.69 -26.65 -9.08
N ILE A 25 3.83 -26.08 -8.69
CA ILE A 25 4.90 -26.83 -8.03
C ILE A 25 4.89 -26.49 -6.54
N LYS A 26 4.75 -27.51 -5.69
CA LYS A 26 4.85 -27.31 -4.25
C LYS A 26 6.26 -26.89 -3.87
N LEU A 27 6.38 -25.71 -3.29
CA LEU A 27 7.65 -25.19 -2.76
C LEU A 27 8.04 -25.98 -1.50
N ASN A 28 9.31 -26.35 -1.40
CA ASN A 28 9.90 -27.04 -0.22
C ASN A 28 10.59 -26.07 0.74
N HIS A 29 10.49 -24.79 0.49
CA HIS A 29 11.04 -23.69 1.30
C HIS A 29 10.17 -22.45 1.13
N LYS A 30 10.26 -21.53 2.07
CA LYS A 30 9.59 -20.23 1.98
C LYS A 30 10.25 -19.35 0.93
N VAL A 31 9.42 -18.66 0.15
CA VAL A 31 9.85 -17.63 -0.80
C VAL A 31 9.21 -16.31 -0.41
N TYR A 32 10.04 -15.32 -0.13
CA TYR A 32 9.59 -13.99 0.25
C TYR A 32 9.39 -13.13 -0.99
N VAL A 33 8.25 -12.48 -1.09
CA VAL A 33 7.86 -11.64 -2.22
C VAL A 33 7.60 -10.23 -1.76
N LEU A 34 8.24 -9.27 -2.38
CA LEU A 34 7.96 -7.86 -2.16
C LEU A 34 7.10 -7.36 -3.32
N THR A 35 5.92 -6.81 -3.00
CA THR A 35 5.01 -6.23 -4.00
C THR A 35 4.71 -4.77 -3.69
N ALA A 36 4.59 -3.97 -4.73
CA ALA A 36 4.31 -2.54 -4.69
C ALA A 36 3.46 -2.11 -5.89
N ALA A 37 3.16 -0.84 -5.99
CA ALA A 37 2.30 -0.19 -6.96
C ALA A 37 0.81 -0.32 -6.61
N ALA A 38 -0.07 -0.68 -7.56
CA ALA A 38 -1.49 -0.82 -7.25
C ALA A 38 -1.73 -1.92 -6.19
N PRO A 39 -2.60 -1.71 -5.18
CA PRO A 39 -2.84 -2.72 -4.16
C PRO A 39 -3.49 -3.96 -4.78
N PRO A 40 -2.90 -5.17 -4.61
CA PRO A 40 -3.57 -6.40 -5.03
C PRO A 40 -4.80 -6.66 -4.15
N PRO A 41 -5.87 -7.28 -4.68
CA PRO A 41 -6.97 -7.78 -3.86
C PRO A 41 -6.48 -8.73 -2.77
N SER A 42 -7.13 -8.74 -1.59
CA SER A 42 -6.76 -9.58 -0.45
C SER A 42 -6.74 -11.07 -0.80
N ILE A 43 -7.63 -11.52 -1.70
CA ILE A 43 -7.66 -12.91 -2.18
C ILE A 43 -6.34 -13.35 -2.83
N ILE A 44 -5.60 -12.45 -3.46
CA ILE A 44 -4.30 -12.78 -4.06
C ILE A 44 -3.25 -13.07 -2.96
N PHE A 45 -3.25 -12.32 -1.87
CA PHE A 45 -2.38 -12.62 -0.72
C PHE A 45 -2.66 -14.00 -0.13
N LYS A 46 -3.95 -14.36 0.02
CA LYS A 46 -4.38 -15.67 0.49
C LYS A 46 -3.86 -16.79 -0.43
N LYS A 47 -4.12 -16.70 -1.73
CA LYS A 47 -3.67 -17.68 -2.72
C LYS A 47 -2.14 -17.81 -2.77
N MET A 48 -1.41 -16.70 -2.72
CA MET A 48 0.05 -16.71 -2.70
C MET A 48 0.59 -17.44 -1.46
N LYS A 49 -0.04 -17.23 -0.30
CA LYS A 49 0.32 -17.94 0.93
C LYS A 49 0.07 -19.47 0.81
N GLU A 50 -1.05 -19.87 0.23
CA GLU A 50 -1.35 -21.29 -0.04
C GLU A 50 -0.30 -21.95 -0.95
N LEU A 51 0.29 -21.19 -1.88
CA LEU A 51 1.38 -21.61 -2.75
C LEU A 51 2.77 -21.61 -2.07
N GLY A 52 2.89 -21.14 -0.82
CA GLY A 52 4.13 -21.13 -0.05
C GLY A 52 4.93 -19.82 -0.18
N PHE A 53 4.30 -18.75 -0.67
CA PHE A 53 4.91 -17.43 -0.73
C PHE A 53 4.53 -16.58 0.49
N GLU A 54 5.51 -15.86 1.04
CA GLU A 54 5.29 -14.84 2.07
C GLU A 54 5.36 -13.47 1.38
N VAL A 55 4.21 -12.84 1.19
CA VAL A 55 4.11 -11.57 0.46
C VAL A 55 4.15 -10.40 1.44
N MET A 56 5.08 -9.48 1.24
CA MET A 56 5.14 -8.20 1.93
C MET A 56 4.68 -7.10 0.98
N HIS A 57 3.59 -6.43 1.35
CA HIS A 57 3.12 -5.25 0.63
C HIS A 57 3.89 -4.01 1.10
N VAL A 58 4.38 -3.23 0.16
CA VAL A 58 5.07 -1.97 0.43
C VAL A 58 4.49 -0.86 -0.44
N TYR A 59 4.61 0.37 0.04
CA TYR A 59 4.19 1.55 -0.69
C TYR A 59 5.30 2.59 -0.71
N GLY A 60 5.47 3.20 -1.85
CA GLY A 60 6.36 4.33 -2.10
C GLY A 60 6.19 4.85 -3.50
N LEU A 61 6.83 5.97 -3.78
CA LEU A 61 6.74 6.70 -5.03
C LEU A 61 8.16 6.97 -5.55
N THR A 62 8.28 7.32 -6.82
CA THR A 62 9.54 7.84 -7.38
C THR A 62 10.01 9.06 -6.59
N GLU A 63 9.07 9.88 -6.16
CA GLU A 63 9.26 11.08 -5.35
C GLU A 63 9.78 10.81 -3.94
N THR A 64 9.75 9.56 -3.47
CA THR A 64 10.21 9.15 -2.14
C THR A 64 11.42 8.23 -2.18
N TYR A 65 12.06 8.06 -3.34
CA TYR A 65 13.27 7.24 -3.53
C TYR A 65 13.13 5.80 -3.03
N GLY A 66 11.96 5.21 -3.17
CA GLY A 66 11.66 3.84 -2.75
C GLY A 66 10.46 3.78 -1.80
N HIS A 67 10.34 2.67 -1.10
CA HIS A 67 9.19 2.48 -0.22
C HIS A 67 9.34 3.22 1.11
N ILE A 68 8.22 3.76 1.56
CA ILE A 68 8.08 4.55 2.80
C ILE A 68 7.10 3.91 3.79
N LEU A 69 6.27 2.99 3.33
CA LEU A 69 5.43 2.13 4.14
C LEU A 69 5.71 0.68 3.84
N GLN A 70 5.57 -0.17 4.85
CA GLN A 70 5.59 -1.62 4.71
C GLN A 70 4.51 -2.25 5.57
N CYS A 71 3.87 -3.29 5.07
CA CYS A 71 2.95 -4.10 5.83
C CYS A 71 3.73 -5.09 6.71
N ALA A 72 4.35 -4.57 7.78
CA ALA A 72 5.08 -5.38 8.75
C ALA A 72 4.11 -6.31 9.46
N TRP A 73 4.42 -7.62 9.50
CA TRP A 73 3.58 -8.60 10.19
C TRP A 73 3.76 -8.50 11.70
N ASN A 74 2.66 -8.58 12.44
CA ASN A 74 2.69 -8.69 13.90
C ASN A 74 2.29 -10.12 14.30
N SER A 75 3.09 -10.79 15.11
CA SER A 75 2.83 -12.15 15.56
C SER A 75 1.51 -12.33 16.32
N ALA A 76 0.97 -11.27 16.91
CA ALA A 76 -0.37 -11.30 17.50
C ALA A 76 -1.49 -11.63 16.50
N TRP A 77 -1.23 -11.54 15.20
CA TRP A 77 -2.20 -11.87 14.15
C TRP A 77 -2.09 -13.31 13.66
N ASP A 78 -1.15 -14.10 14.19
CA ASP A 78 -0.97 -15.50 13.79
C ASP A 78 -2.21 -16.35 14.13
N GLU A 79 -2.98 -15.95 15.13
CA GLU A 79 -4.22 -16.62 15.58
C GLU A 79 -5.48 -16.19 14.79
N LEU A 80 -5.39 -15.16 13.95
CA LEU A 80 -6.52 -14.72 13.11
C LEU A 80 -6.82 -15.76 12.02
N ASN A 81 -8.06 -15.73 11.49
CA ASN A 81 -8.39 -16.54 10.33
C ASN A 81 -7.71 -16.05 9.05
N GLU A 82 -7.68 -16.88 8.02
CA GLU A 82 -6.91 -16.59 6.80
C GLU A 82 -7.46 -15.38 6.00
N ASP A 83 -8.75 -15.09 6.10
CA ASP A 83 -9.34 -13.94 5.42
C ASP A 83 -8.96 -12.63 6.14
N GLU A 84 -8.97 -12.61 7.47
CA GLU A 84 -8.48 -11.48 8.27
C GLU A 84 -6.99 -11.23 8.04
N LYS A 85 -6.18 -12.28 7.98
CA LYS A 85 -4.74 -12.19 7.66
C LYS A 85 -4.53 -11.59 6.27
N ALA A 86 -5.31 -12.03 5.29
CA ALA A 86 -5.23 -11.54 3.92
C ALA A 86 -5.62 -10.05 3.83
N ASP A 87 -6.69 -9.64 4.52
CA ASP A 87 -7.08 -8.22 4.60
C ASP A 87 -5.97 -7.35 5.18
N ILE A 88 -5.39 -7.77 6.31
CA ILE A 88 -4.27 -7.04 6.91
C ILE A 88 -3.08 -6.97 5.95
N SER A 89 -2.72 -8.09 5.30
CA SER A 89 -1.58 -8.17 4.37
C SER A 89 -1.76 -7.30 3.14
N SER A 90 -3.00 -6.99 2.76
CA SER A 90 -3.31 -6.12 1.62
C SER A 90 -3.08 -4.63 1.90
N ARG A 91 -2.96 -4.23 3.18
CA ARG A 91 -2.71 -2.84 3.58
C ARG A 91 -1.28 -2.42 3.23
N GLN A 92 -1.02 -1.12 3.10
CA GLN A 92 0.32 -0.58 2.89
C GLN A 92 1.16 -0.57 4.17
N GLY A 93 0.50 -0.62 5.33
CA GLY A 93 1.13 -0.86 6.62
C GLY A 93 1.61 0.40 7.33
N VAL A 94 2.78 0.31 7.92
CA VAL A 94 3.36 1.34 8.80
C VAL A 94 4.59 1.99 8.19
N ARG A 95 4.96 3.15 8.72
CA ARG A 95 6.13 3.93 8.31
C ARG A 95 7.42 3.09 8.34
N TYR A 96 8.16 3.13 7.25
CA TYR A 96 9.47 2.50 7.17
C TYR A 96 10.54 3.34 7.92
N PRO A 97 11.54 2.71 8.56
CA PRO A 97 12.50 3.40 9.43
C PRO A 97 13.31 4.54 8.77
N ASN A 98 13.52 4.51 7.45
CA ASN A 98 14.28 5.55 6.73
C ASN A 98 13.48 6.82 6.46
N THR A 99 12.18 6.84 6.77
CA THR A 99 11.28 7.97 6.54
C THR A 99 11.06 8.72 7.84
N GLU A 100 11.18 10.06 7.82
CA GLU A 100 11.00 10.86 9.04
C GLU A 100 9.58 10.79 9.57
N ASP A 101 8.59 11.06 8.70
CA ASP A 101 7.17 10.97 9.08
C ASP A 101 6.27 10.67 7.87
N VAL A 102 5.20 9.91 8.11
CA VAL A 102 4.11 9.65 7.16
C VAL A 102 2.81 9.74 7.92
N LYS A 103 1.89 10.55 7.42
CA LYS A 103 0.56 10.76 8.03
C LYS A 103 -0.54 10.71 6.99
N VAL A 104 -1.73 10.35 7.43
CA VAL A 104 -2.96 10.55 6.67
C VAL A 104 -3.60 11.83 7.19
N MET A 105 -3.73 12.84 6.35
CA MET A 105 -4.15 14.18 6.75
C MET A 105 -5.24 14.70 5.81
N ASN A 106 -6.10 15.56 6.35
CA ASN A 106 -7.01 16.34 5.53
C ASN A 106 -6.20 17.44 4.81
N PRO A 107 -6.21 17.48 3.45
CA PRO A 107 -5.36 18.39 2.68
C PRO A 107 -5.76 19.88 2.80
N GLU A 108 -6.99 20.18 3.26
CA GLU A 108 -7.46 21.56 3.38
C GLU A 108 -7.02 22.22 4.67
N ASN A 109 -7.06 21.49 5.79
CA ASN A 109 -6.76 22.03 7.13
C ASN A 109 -5.49 21.48 7.76
N MET A 110 -4.78 20.57 7.08
CA MET A 110 -3.53 19.94 7.50
C MET A 110 -3.61 19.21 8.85
N LYS A 111 -4.81 18.76 9.25
CA LYS A 111 -5.00 17.96 10.47
C LYS A 111 -4.97 16.48 10.13
N THR A 112 -4.31 15.71 10.99
CA THR A 112 -4.32 14.24 10.91
C THR A 112 -5.74 13.72 11.07
N VAL A 113 -6.14 12.76 10.23
CA VAL A 113 -7.43 12.08 10.37
C VAL A 113 -7.42 11.14 11.59
N PRO A 114 -8.59 10.80 12.17
CA PRO A 114 -8.66 9.81 13.24
C PRO A 114 -8.23 8.42 12.76
N ASN A 115 -7.72 7.61 13.69
CA ASN A 115 -7.35 6.23 13.45
C ASN A 115 -8.59 5.31 13.55
N ASP A 116 -9.57 5.52 12.70
CA ASP A 116 -10.86 4.82 12.74
C ASP A 116 -11.06 3.82 11.58
N GLY A 117 -10.10 3.78 10.64
CA GLY A 117 -10.17 2.94 9.44
C GLY A 117 -11.24 3.37 8.43
N LYS A 118 -11.82 4.56 8.58
CA LYS A 118 -12.96 5.06 7.79
C LYS A 118 -12.75 6.46 7.24
N THR A 119 -12.25 7.37 8.06
CA THR A 119 -12.04 8.77 7.66
C THR A 119 -10.92 8.85 6.63
N ILE A 120 -11.27 9.31 5.42
CA ILE A 120 -10.35 9.45 4.31
C ILE A 120 -9.54 10.73 4.48
N GLY A 121 -8.23 10.63 4.22
CA GLY A 121 -7.31 11.74 4.07
C GLY A 121 -6.28 11.44 3.00
N GLU A 122 -5.38 12.36 2.75
CA GLU A 122 -4.25 12.20 1.83
C GLU A 122 -3.02 11.71 2.58
N ILE A 123 -2.25 10.79 1.98
CA ILE A 123 -0.94 10.40 2.51
C ILE A 123 0.03 11.57 2.31
N MET A 124 0.54 12.09 3.40
CA MET A 124 1.54 13.15 3.42
C MET A 124 2.83 12.65 4.01
N ILE A 125 3.94 13.02 3.38
CA ILE A 125 5.24 12.42 3.62
C ILE A 125 6.25 13.52 3.91
N ARG A 126 7.14 13.28 4.88
CA ARG A 126 8.23 14.15 5.23
C ARG A 126 9.50 13.37 5.51
N GLY A 127 10.65 13.91 5.11
CA GLY A 127 11.95 13.34 5.41
C GLY A 127 12.95 13.41 4.26
N ASN A 128 14.16 12.94 4.53
CA ASN A 128 15.29 12.99 3.58
C ASN A 128 15.09 12.16 2.31
N VAL A 129 14.16 11.22 2.32
CA VAL A 129 13.83 10.38 1.18
C VAL A 129 12.95 11.09 0.14
N VAL A 130 12.33 12.21 0.54
CA VAL A 130 11.48 13.00 -0.36
C VAL A 130 12.33 13.77 -1.34
N MET A 131 11.95 13.76 -2.60
CA MET A 131 12.62 14.47 -3.70
C MET A 131 12.78 15.98 -3.41
N LYS A 132 13.73 16.63 -4.03
CA LYS A 132 13.87 18.10 -3.99
C LYS A 132 12.82 18.82 -4.82
N GLY A 133 12.25 18.15 -5.81
CA GLY A 133 11.24 18.69 -6.70
C GLY A 133 11.27 18.06 -8.10
N TYR A 134 10.30 18.41 -8.92
CA TYR A 134 10.24 17.99 -10.31
C TYR A 134 11.21 18.77 -11.18
N PHE A 135 11.89 18.05 -12.08
CA PHE A 135 12.93 18.66 -12.92
C PHE A 135 12.32 19.71 -13.86
N LYS A 136 12.85 20.95 -13.76
CA LYS A 136 12.39 22.12 -14.52
C LYS A 136 10.90 22.45 -14.40
N ASP A 137 10.21 21.95 -13.38
CA ASP A 137 8.80 22.23 -13.13
C ASP A 137 8.61 22.75 -11.70
N LYS A 138 8.78 24.05 -11.55
CA LYS A 138 8.65 24.73 -10.25
C LYS A 138 7.20 24.78 -9.77
N ASP A 139 6.24 24.84 -10.68
CA ASP A 139 4.83 24.96 -10.33
C ASP A 139 4.28 23.63 -9.81
N ALA A 140 4.58 22.51 -10.48
CA ALA A 140 4.26 21.20 -9.95
C ALA A 140 4.97 20.94 -8.62
N THR A 141 6.23 21.31 -8.49
CA THR A 141 6.98 21.20 -7.23
C THR A 141 6.29 21.97 -6.10
N LYS A 142 5.95 23.24 -6.33
CA LYS A 142 5.28 24.08 -5.32
C LYS A 142 3.91 23.54 -4.95
N LYS A 143 3.19 22.95 -5.91
CA LYS A 143 1.88 22.35 -5.68
C LYS A 143 1.97 21.09 -4.82
N SER A 144 2.98 20.25 -5.05
CA SER A 144 3.17 18.99 -4.32
C SER A 144 3.92 19.14 -2.99
N MET A 145 4.66 20.22 -2.79
CA MET A 145 5.41 20.52 -1.57
C MET A 145 4.77 21.69 -0.84
N LYS A 146 3.95 21.41 0.17
CA LYS A 146 3.25 22.44 0.91
C LYS A 146 3.37 22.22 2.42
N ASP A 147 3.55 23.27 3.18
CA ASP A 147 3.62 23.27 4.65
C ASP A 147 4.63 22.26 5.23
N GLY A 148 5.73 22.01 4.49
CA GLY A 148 6.80 21.08 4.89
C GLY A 148 6.47 19.60 4.64
N TRP A 149 5.40 19.31 3.90
CA TRP A 149 4.99 17.97 3.52
C TRP A 149 4.95 17.79 2.00
N PHE A 150 5.29 16.59 1.56
CA PHE A 150 5.00 16.14 0.22
C PHE A 150 3.59 15.55 0.16
N HIS A 151 2.76 16.09 -0.70
CA HIS A 151 1.40 15.66 -1.01
C HIS A 151 1.45 14.58 -2.07
N SER A 152 1.14 13.34 -1.69
CA SER A 152 1.25 12.20 -2.60
C SER A 152 0.15 12.15 -3.66
N GLY A 153 -1.01 12.72 -3.36
CA GLY A 153 -2.23 12.57 -4.15
C GLY A 153 -2.91 11.21 -3.94
N ASP A 154 -2.41 10.36 -3.05
CA ASP A 154 -3.01 9.06 -2.72
C ASP A 154 -3.89 9.20 -1.46
N LEU A 155 -5.15 8.79 -1.59
CA LEU A 155 -6.15 8.84 -0.53
C LEU A 155 -6.12 7.55 0.28
N ALA A 156 -6.15 7.68 1.59
CA ALA A 156 -6.02 6.56 2.52
C ALA A 156 -6.84 6.75 3.79
N VAL A 157 -6.96 5.67 4.54
CA VAL A 157 -7.45 5.67 5.92
C VAL A 157 -6.34 5.21 6.87
N MET A 158 -6.43 5.63 8.14
CA MET A 158 -5.55 5.15 9.21
C MET A 158 -6.36 4.20 10.10
N HIS A 159 -5.92 2.95 10.21
CA HIS A 159 -6.54 1.98 11.11
C HIS A 159 -6.17 2.21 12.58
N PRO A 160 -6.97 1.70 13.55
CA PRO A 160 -6.68 1.85 14.99
C PRO A 160 -5.30 1.33 15.42
N ASN A 161 -4.76 0.36 14.71
CA ASN A 161 -3.42 -0.18 14.95
C ASN A 161 -2.29 0.61 14.25
N GLY A 162 -2.59 1.77 13.67
CA GLY A 162 -1.63 2.62 12.99
C GLY A 162 -1.27 2.20 11.55
N TYR A 163 -1.93 1.17 11.00
CA TYR A 163 -1.72 0.73 9.62
C TYR A 163 -2.49 1.62 8.65
N ILE A 164 -1.79 2.08 7.63
CA ILE A 164 -2.36 2.87 6.55
C ILE A 164 -2.88 1.93 5.47
N GLN A 165 -4.07 2.22 4.96
CA GLN A 165 -4.67 1.54 3.82
C GLN A 165 -5.07 2.56 2.76
N ILE A 166 -4.49 2.44 1.56
CA ILE A 166 -4.86 3.24 0.40
C ILE A 166 -6.26 2.84 -0.06
N LYS A 167 -7.08 3.84 -0.34
CA LYS A 167 -8.44 3.68 -0.86
C LYS A 167 -8.53 4.03 -2.33
N ASP A 168 -7.83 5.08 -2.76
CA ASP A 168 -7.81 5.50 -4.16
C ASP A 168 -6.75 6.58 -4.40
N ARG A 169 -6.64 7.04 -5.65
CA ARG A 169 -5.99 8.30 -5.99
C ARG A 169 -7.00 9.44 -6.01
N SER A 170 -6.58 10.61 -5.58
CA SER A 170 -7.44 11.81 -5.58
C SER A 170 -7.99 12.19 -6.97
N LYS A 171 -7.33 11.71 -8.04
CA LYS A 171 -7.74 11.92 -9.43
C LYS A 171 -8.71 10.87 -9.96
N ASP A 172 -8.75 9.70 -9.34
CA ASP A 172 -9.45 8.52 -9.83
C ASP A 172 -10.71 8.22 -9.01
N ILE A 173 -10.90 8.92 -7.87
CA ILE A 173 -12.07 8.77 -7.03
C ILE A 173 -13.34 9.18 -7.76
N ILE A 174 -14.35 8.34 -7.72
CA ILE A 174 -15.66 8.59 -8.33
C ILE A 174 -16.52 9.34 -7.32
N ILE A 175 -17.02 10.51 -7.69
CA ILE A 175 -17.97 11.26 -6.86
C ILE A 175 -19.38 11.00 -7.40
N SER A 176 -20.23 10.34 -6.61
CA SER A 176 -21.61 10.07 -6.97
C SER A 176 -22.55 10.43 -5.80
N GLY A 177 -23.53 11.29 -6.07
CA GLY A 177 -24.50 11.72 -5.05
C GLY A 177 -23.91 12.45 -3.85
N GLY A 178 -22.66 12.98 -3.96
CA GLY A 178 -21.94 13.63 -2.87
C GLY A 178 -21.09 12.67 -2.01
N GLU A 179 -21.04 11.39 -2.37
CA GLU A 179 -20.19 10.38 -1.73
C GLU A 179 -18.97 10.04 -2.61
N ASN A 180 -17.85 9.79 -1.97
CA ASN A 180 -16.63 9.33 -2.61
C ASN A 180 -16.65 7.81 -2.72
N ILE A 181 -16.67 7.30 -3.95
CA ILE A 181 -16.63 5.87 -4.24
C ILE A 181 -15.23 5.53 -4.75
N SER A 182 -14.57 4.60 -4.08
CA SER A 182 -13.25 4.10 -4.48
C SER A 182 -13.35 3.23 -5.72
N SER A 183 -12.52 3.52 -6.75
CA SER A 183 -12.39 2.67 -7.92
C SER A 183 -11.89 1.27 -7.53
N ILE A 184 -11.00 1.18 -6.56
CA ILE A 184 -10.45 -0.07 -6.03
C ILE A 184 -11.55 -0.92 -5.35
N GLU A 185 -12.52 -0.31 -4.67
CA GLU A 185 -13.64 -1.05 -4.06
C GLU A 185 -14.54 -1.66 -5.12
N ILE A 186 -14.75 -0.98 -6.24
CA ILE A 186 -15.53 -1.51 -7.38
C ILE A 186 -14.80 -2.68 -8.05
N GLU A 187 -13.49 -2.58 -8.24
CA GLU A 187 -12.68 -3.64 -8.84
C GLU A 187 -12.58 -4.91 -7.98
N ASN A 188 -12.84 -4.81 -6.68
CA ASN A 188 -12.83 -5.93 -5.73
C ASN A 188 -14.18 -6.65 -5.57
N THR A 189 -15.23 -6.21 -6.28
CA THR A 189 -16.57 -6.85 -6.29
C THR A 189 -16.72 -7.79 -7.47
#